data_08420c2142a2b4c1196146fe0d69ba4b
#
_entry.id   08420c2142a2b4c1196146fe0d69ba4b
#
_cell.length_a   1.000
_cell.length_b   1.000
_cell.length_c   1.000
_cell.angle_alpha   90.00
_cell.angle_beta   90.00
_cell.angle_gamma   90.00
#
_symmetry.space_group_name_H-M   'P 1'
#
loop_
_entity.id
_entity.type
_entity.pdbx_description
1 polymer ?
#
loop_
_entity_poly.entity_id
_entity_poly.type
_entity_poly.pdbx_seq_one_letter_code
_entity_poly.pdbx_strand_id
1 'polypeptide(L)'
;MPEELFFLFIASCIGLWLIQLITEWIDRRRIKQGTKMERYRGHLILVKAHQEADTDDWRASIHVQFNEDNLTFRDVQLPGPTSYFSTKTAAEKRGLKEAKRWIHRRLREAKRR
;
A
#
# COMPACT_ATOMS: atom_id res chain seq x y z
N MET A 1 -33.10 7.96 -35.70
CA MET A 1 -34.00 7.16 -34.87
C MET A 1 -33.56 7.19 -33.42
N PRO A 2 -34.43 7.64 -32.52
CA PRO A 2 -34.05 7.75 -31.12
C PRO A 2 -33.73 6.41 -30.42
N GLU A 3 -34.29 5.31 -30.87
CA GLU A 3 -34.06 3.99 -30.28
C GLU A 3 -32.64 3.49 -30.48
N GLU A 4 -32.04 3.64 -31.65
CA GLU A 4 -30.69 3.23 -31.94
C GLU A 4 -29.67 4.05 -31.14
N LEU A 5 -29.90 5.36 -31.05
CA LEU A 5 -29.06 6.26 -30.24
C LEU A 5 -29.16 5.93 -28.75
N PHE A 6 -30.34 5.53 -28.29
CA PHE A 6 -30.57 5.14 -26.92
C PHE A 6 -29.82 3.85 -26.56
N PHE A 7 -29.84 2.85 -27.43
CA PHE A 7 -29.06 1.62 -27.25
C PHE A 7 -27.58 1.86 -27.22
N LEU A 8 -27.05 2.70 -28.12
CA LEU A 8 -25.63 3.06 -28.15
C LEU A 8 -25.21 3.80 -26.87
N PHE A 9 -26.08 4.68 -26.37
CA PHE A 9 -25.84 5.43 -25.14
C PHE A 9 -25.79 4.49 -23.93
N ILE A 10 -26.73 3.56 -23.79
CA ILE A 10 -26.76 2.58 -22.71
C ILE A 10 -25.55 1.65 -22.78
N ALA A 11 -25.17 1.17 -23.96
CA ALA A 11 -24.01 0.32 -24.16
C ALA A 11 -22.71 1.04 -23.74
N SER A 12 -22.56 2.32 -24.09
CA SER A 12 -21.44 3.17 -23.66
C SER A 12 -21.37 3.31 -22.15
N CYS A 13 -22.50 3.60 -21.48
CA CYS A 13 -22.57 3.75 -20.03
C CYS A 13 -22.22 2.45 -19.29
N ILE A 14 -22.75 1.31 -19.77
CA ILE A 14 -22.46 0.00 -19.21
C ILE A 14 -20.97 -0.34 -19.39
N GLY A 15 -20.39 -0.05 -20.54
CA GLY A 15 -18.97 -0.25 -20.83
C GLY A 15 -18.06 0.52 -19.90
N LEU A 16 -18.35 1.82 -19.69
CA LEU A 16 -17.60 2.66 -18.74
C LEU A 16 -17.72 2.16 -17.30
N TRP A 17 -18.91 1.77 -16.91
CA TRP A 17 -19.15 1.24 -15.57
C TRP A 17 -18.39 -0.08 -15.33
N LEU A 18 -18.38 -0.98 -16.30
CA LEU A 18 -17.61 -2.22 -16.24
C LEU A 18 -16.11 -1.97 -16.15
N ILE A 19 -15.59 -1.00 -16.91
CA ILE A 19 -14.17 -0.61 -16.86
C ILE A 19 -13.81 -0.10 -15.46
N GLN A 20 -14.64 0.73 -14.84
CA GLN A 20 -14.43 1.21 -13.47
C GLN A 20 -14.42 0.06 -12.46
N LEU A 21 -15.36 -0.87 -12.55
CA LEU A 21 -15.43 -2.05 -11.68
C LEU A 21 -14.20 -2.94 -11.83
N ILE A 22 -13.74 -3.17 -13.05
CA ILE A 22 -12.56 -3.97 -13.34
C ILE A 22 -11.32 -3.27 -12.77
N THR A 23 -11.19 -1.96 -12.94
CA THR A 23 -10.07 -1.17 -12.41
C THR A 23 -10.03 -1.24 -10.89
N GLU A 24 -11.16 -1.04 -10.20
CA GLU A 24 -11.26 -1.17 -8.74
C GLU A 24 -10.92 -2.59 -8.28
N TRP A 25 -11.39 -3.59 -9.00
CA TRP A 25 -11.11 -4.99 -8.68
C TRP A 25 -9.62 -5.32 -8.83
N ILE A 26 -8.96 -4.82 -9.87
CA ILE A 26 -7.52 -4.99 -10.09
C ILE A 26 -6.74 -4.29 -8.97
N ASP A 27 -7.11 -3.08 -8.59
CA ASP A 27 -6.48 -2.34 -7.50
C ASP A 27 -6.62 -3.08 -6.16
N ARG A 28 -7.81 -3.58 -5.85
CA ARG A 28 -8.05 -4.40 -4.65
C ARG A 28 -7.22 -5.69 -4.67
N ARG A 29 -7.09 -6.30 -5.85
CA ARG A 29 -6.30 -7.53 -6.01
C ARG A 29 -4.80 -7.26 -5.84
N ARG A 30 -4.30 -6.14 -6.35
CA ARG A 30 -2.91 -5.71 -6.14
C ARG A 30 -2.63 -5.47 -4.66
N ILE A 31 -3.53 -4.83 -3.95
CA ILE A 31 -3.45 -4.63 -2.50
C ILE A 31 -3.42 -5.97 -1.77
N LYS A 32 -4.25 -6.93 -2.18
CA LYS A 32 -4.26 -8.29 -1.60
C LYS A 32 -3.01 -9.09 -1.94
N GLN A 33 -2.37 -8.81 -3.07
CA GLN A 33 -1.22 -9.59 -3.56
C GLN A 33 0.13 -9.21 -2.96
N GLY A 34 0.22 -8.21 -2.11
CA GLY A 34 1.50 -7.98 -1.52
C GLY A 34 1.75 -6.66 -0.83
N THR A 35 0.85 -5.70 -0.92
CA THR A 35 1.07 -4.40 -0.28
C THR A 35 0.03 -4.16 0.80
N LYS A 36 0.48 -4.00 2.03
CA LYS A 36 -0.35 -3.60 3.15
C LYS A 36 -0.13 -2.12 3.41
N MET A 37 -1.22 -1.36 3.45
CA MET A 37 -1.19 0.08 3.66
C MET A 37 -1.87 0.41 4.98
N GLU A 38 -1.22 1.23 5.81
CA GLU A 38 -1.79 1.67 7.07
C GLU A 38 -1.45 3.14 7.31
N ARG A 39 -2.41 3.90 7.78
CA ARG A 39 -2.19 5.25 8.26
C ARG A 39 -1.90 5.22 9.74
N TYR A 40 -0.83 5.87 10.13
CA TYR A 40 -0.39 5.92 11.52
C TYR A 40 0.04 7.35 11.88
N ARG A 41 -0.70 8.01 12.77
CA ARG A 41 -0.45 9.37 13.24
C ARG A 41 -0.25 10.41 12.12
N GLY A 42 -1.04 10.30 11.04
CA GLY A 42 -0.93 11.19 9.88
C GLY A 42 0.14 10.80 8.85
N HIS A 43 0.88 9.74 9.11
CA HIS A 43 1.87 9.20 8.18
C HIS A 43 1.32 7.96 7.48
N LEU A 44 1.77 7.70 6.26
CA LEU A 44 1.33 6.55 5.49
C LEU A 44 2.45 5.50 5.46
N ILE A 45 2.12 4.29 5.90
CA ILE A 45 3.04 3.15 5.90
C ILE A 45 2.62 2.18 4.81
N LEU A 46 3.56 1.82 3.94
CA LEU A 46 3.38 0.81 2.91
C LEU A 46 4.35 -0.33 3.18
N VAL A 47 3.80 -1.52 3.40
CA VAL A 47 4.61 -2.72 3.63
C VAL A 47 4.31 -3.71 2.53
N LYS A 48 5.32 -4.11 1.79
CA LYS A 48 5.22 -5.12 0.74
C LYS A 48 5.97 -6.37 1.18
N ALA A 49 5.24 -7.45 1.37
CA ALA A 49 5.83 -8.76 1.62
C ALA A 49 6.08 -9.44 0.28
N HIS A 50 7.28 -9.98 0.09
CA HIS A 50 7.63 -10.72 -1.11
C HIS A 50 8.34 -12.01 -0.72
N GLN A 51 8.12 -13.03 -1.52
CA GLN A 51 8.76 -14.32 -1.35
C GLN A 51 10.09 -14.32 -2.10
N GLU A 52 11.14 -14.77 -1.43
CA GLU A 52 12.44 -14.92 -2.07
C GLU A 52 12.39 -16.00 -3.16
N ALA A 53 13.05 -15.76 -4.29
CA ALA A 53 13.15 -16.75 -5.34
C ALA A 53 13.84 -18.02 -4.80
N ASP A 54 13.31 -19.17 -5.15
CA ASP A 54 13.83 -20.50 -4.76
C ASP A 54 13.63 -20.91 -3.30
N THR A 55 12.95 -20.08 -2.49
CA THR A 55 12.64 -20.43 -1.09
C THR A 55 11.18 -20.12 -0.76
N ASP A 56 10.66 -20.75 0.29
CA ASP A 56 9.32 -20.45 0.81
C ASP A 56 9.32 -19.31 1.83
N ASP A 57 10.46 -18.67 2.02
CA ASP A 57 10.63 -17.62 3.02
C ASP A 57 10.16 -16.26 2.50
N TRP A 58 9.54 -15.48 3.39
CA TRP A 58 8.99 -14.18 3.09
C TRP A 58 9.85 -13.07 3.69
N ARG A 59 9.95 -11.98 2.96
CA ARG A 59 10.68 -10.79 3.35
C ARG A 59 9.79 -9.57 3.19
N ALA A 60 9.98 -8.54 4.01
CA ALA A 60 9.18 -7.32 3.95
C ALA A 60 10.02 -6.12 3.50
N SER A 61 9.47 -5.33 2.57
CA SER A 61 9.99 -4.01 2.20
C SER A 61 9.09 -2.95 2.80
N ILE A 62 9.67 -1.92 3.40
CA ILE A 62 8.93 -0.89 4.12
C ILE A 62 9.15 0.45 3.43
N HIS A 63 8.05 1.13 3.13
CA HIS A 63 8.05 2.47 2.56
C HIS A 63 7.16 3.36 3.41
N VAL A 64 7.66 4.50 3.86
CA VAL A 64 6.92 5.43 4.71
C VAL A 64 6.82 6.78 4.02
N GLN A 65 5.61 7.28 3.87
CA GLN A 65 5.37 8.68 3.51
C GLN A 65 5.25 9.48 4.79
N PHE A 66 6.34 10.10 5.19
CA PHE A 66 6.44 10.86 6.41
C PHE A 66 5.98 12.30 6.19
N ASN A 67 5.01 12.73 6.98
CA ASN A 67 4.49 14.09 6.94
C ASN A 67 5.26 14.96 7.95
N GLU A 68 6.15 15.82 7.47
CA GLU A 68 6.98 16.68 8.33
C GLU A 68 6.21 17.89 8.84
N ASP A 69 5.42 18.55 8.00
CA ASP A 69 4.84 19.88 8.26
C ASP A 69 3.35 20.00 7.91
N ASN A 70 2.59 18.95 7.81
CA ASN A 70 1.22 18.93 7.26
C ASN A 70 1.10 19.36 5.79
N LEU A 71 2.14 19.91 5.20
CA LEU A 71 2.19 20.41 3.82
C LEU A 71 3.14 19.62 2.93
N THR A 72 4.16 18.99 3.53
CA THR A 72 5.21 18.28 2.79
C THR A 72 5.31 16.84 3.24
N PHE A 73 5.17 15.92 2.30
CA PHE A 73 5.38 14.49 2.54
C PHE A 73 6.78 14.10 2.05
N ARG A 74 7.49 13.40 2.89
CA ARG A 74 8.81 12.87 2.55
C ARG A 74 8.72 11.36 2.40
N ASP A 75 9.11 10.85 1.23
CA ASP A 75 9.19 9.42 0.98
C ASP A 75 10.47 8.86 1.56
N VAL A 76 10.34 7.91 2.46
CA VAL A 76 11.49 7.24 3.09
C VAL A 76 11.35 5.73 2.89
N GLN A 77 12.37 5.13 2.31
CA GLN A 77 12.46 3.69 2.22
C GLN A 77 13.29 3.18 3.40
N LEU A 78 12.68 2.39 4.26
CA LEU A 78 13.36 1.81 5.41
C LEU A 78 14.01 0.48 5.04
N PRO A 79 15.18 0.16 5.65
CA PRO A 79 15.69 -1.19 5.53
C PRO A 79 14.70 -2.15 6.16
N GLY A 80 14.26 -3.14 5.42
CA GLY A 80 13.35 -4.17 5.94
C GLY A 80 14.03 -5.00 7.01
N PRO A 81 13.26 -5.78 7.80
CA PRO A 81 13.83 -6.72 8.74
C PRO A 81 14.76 -7.67 8.03
N THR A 82 15.93 -7.92 8.61
CA THR A 82 16.91 -8.85 8.05
C THR A 82 16.47 -10.32 8.18
N SER A 83 15.48 -10.56 9.02
CA SER A 83 14.93 -11.90 9.27
C SER A 83 13.99 -12.34 8.16
N TYR A 84 13.99 -13.63 7.88
CA TYR A 84 13.02 -14.25 7.00
C TYR A 84 11.85 -14.77 7.83
N PHE A 85 10.67 -14.77 7.23
CA PHE A 85 9.43 -15.18 7.87
C PHE A 85 8.81 -16.35 7.09
N SER A 86 8.19 -17.27 7.79
CA SER A 86 7.55 -18.43 7.18
C SER A 86 6.22 -18.09 6.49
N THR A 87 5.59 -16.96 6.85
CA THR A 87 4.32 -16.55 6.29
C THR A 87 4.35 -15.07 5.87
N LYS A 88 3.53 -14.75 4.88
CA LYS A 88 3.33 -13.38 4.42
C LYS A 88 2.82 -12.47 5.55
N THR A 89 1.85 -12.96 6.34
CA THR A 89 1.25 -12.22 7.45
C THR A 89 2.30 -11.85 8.51
N ALA A 90 3.19 -12.77 8.85
CA ALA A 90 4.26 -12.51 9.81
C ALA A 90 5.23 -11.44 9.31
N ALA A 91 5.60 -11.48 8.03
CA ALA A 91 6.46 -10.47 7.40
C ALA A 91 5.80 -9.09 7.41
N GLU A 92 4.51 -9.01 7.06
CA GLU A 92 3.75 -7.76 7.08
C GLU A 92 3.65 -7.16 8.48
N LYS A 93 3.33 -7.97 9.48
CA LYS A 93 3.24 -7.52 10.88
C LYS A 93 4.56 -6.97 11.39
N ARG A 94 5.65 -7.64 11.09
CA ARG A 94 6.97 -7.19 11.50
C ARG A 94 7.36 -5.89 10.81
N GLY A 95 7.07 -5.77 9.51
CA GLY A 95 7.29 -4.55 8.74
C GLY A 95 6.53 -3.36 9.32
N LEU A 96 5.25 -3.53 9.64
CA LEU A 96 4.44 -2.48 10.28
C LEU A 96 5.01 -2.07 11.64
N LYS A 97 5.42 -3.03 12.45
CA LYS A 97 6.03 -2.76 13.76
C LYS A 97 7.30 -1.95 13.64
N GLU A 98 8.17 -2.29 12.73
CA GLU A 98 9.43 -1.56 12.46
C GLU A 98 9.15 -0.14 11.95
N ALA A 99 8.17 0.03 11.05
CA ALA A 99 7.77 1.33 10.55
C ALA A 99 7.24 2.25 11.65
N LYS A 100 6.37 1.71 12.53
CA LYS A 100 5.82 2.45 13.67
C LYS A 100 6.94 2.87 14.65
N ARG A 101 7.88 2.00 14.90
CA ARG A 101 9.07 2.27 15.72
C ARG A 101 9.90 3.42 15.15
N TRP A 102 10.13 3.40 13.85
CA TRP A 102 10.86 4.45 13.15
C TRP A 102 10.14 5.80 13.26
N ILE A 103 8.82 5.83 13.06
CA ILE A 103 8.00 7.03 13.19
C ILE A 103 8.10 7.60 14.61
N HIS A 104 7.96 6.76 15.63
CA HIS A 104 8.08 7.18 17.03
C HIS A 104 9.45 7.79 17.33
N ARG A 105 10.51 7.16 16.83
CA ARG A 105 11.88 7.66 17.00
C ARG A 105 12.05 9.03 16.35
N ARG A 106 11.53 9.19 15.14
CA ARG A 106 11.59 10.43 14.39
C ARG A 106 10.84 11.56 15.10
N LEU A 107 9.66 11.27 15.64
CA LEU A 107 8.87 12.25 16.40
C LEU A 107 9.54 12.66 17.70
N ARG A 108 10.21 11.75 18.38
CA ARG A 108 11.00 12.07 19.58
C ARG A 108 12.17 13.01 19.26
N GLU A 109 12.88 12.75 18.18
CA GLU A 109 13.98 13.61 17.73
C GLU A 109 13.49 15.02 17.41
N ALA A 110 12.33 15.14 16.75
CA ALA A 110 11.73 16.43 16.45
C ALA A 110 11.35 17.21 17.72
N LYS A 111 10.87 16.54 18.77
CA LYS A 111 10.53 17.17 20.05
C LYS A 111 11.74 17.64 20.85
N ARG A 112 12.90 17.03 20.64
CA ARG A 112 14.15 17.43 21.31
C ARG A 112 14.81 18.66 20.66
N ARG A 113 14.39 19.02 19.47
CA ARG A 113 14.83 20.23 18.78
C ARG A 113 13.82 21.36 19.01
#